data_be9d352f72fe697b5d1b60ed6bd8ebdf
#
_entry.id   be9d352f72fe697b5d1b60ed6bd8ebdf
#
_cell.length_a   1.000
_cell.length_b   1.000
_cell.length_c   1.000
_cell.angle_alpha   90.00
_cell.angle_beta   90.00
_cell.angle_gamma   90.00
#
_symmetry.space_group_name_H-M   'P 1'
#
loop_
_entity.id
_entity.type
_entity.pdbx_description
1 polymer ?
#
loop_
_entity_poly.entity_id
_entity_poly.type
_entity_poly.pdbx_seq_one_letter_code
_entity_poly.pdbx_strand_id
1 'polypeptide(L)'
;MATSCVDGAMARIGSRSTPLAYTFQETIKRQPAPEKCMSSNDYERVEASIRYLAMNRERQPELADLAAHIGLSQSHLHRLFLRWAGVTPKRFLEYLTVQHAKQLLDRSESVLGAAYGSGLTGPGRLHDHFVTVEAATPGEYRNKGAGLTIRFGTGDSPFGPVFVARTARGVCRVGFTTDGDVSAEIEALRRTWEHASLECDEQMAEALARSIFSAPLEADSRPLTVHVRGTNFQLAVWRALLRVPFGQVVSYGRLAAEIGNKQASRATGGAVGRNPIAFLIPCHRVIRAGGITGGYAGGATRKRCMLAWEASRGSITDGCS
;
A
#
# COMPACT_ATOMS: atom_id res chain seq x y z
N MET A 1 -13.66 -38.85 51.36
CA MET A 1 -12.31 -38.80 51.92
C MET A 1 -11.37 -38.20 50.90
N ALA A 2 -10.62 -37.20 51.33
CA ALA A 2 -9.49 -36.50 50.70
C ALA A 2 -9.82 -35.65 49.46
N THR A 3 -10.18 -34.45 49.58
CA THR A 3 -9.43 -33.15 49.75
C THR A 3 -8.06 -33.12 49.13
N SER A 4 -7.91 -32.32 48.06
CA SER A 4 -6.65 -31.58 47.84
C SER A 4 -6.95 -30.31 47.03
N CYS A 5 -6.80 -29.18 47.70
CA CYS A 5 -6.66 -27.86 47.17
C CYS A 5 -5.41 -27.77 46.30
N VAL A 6 -5.45 -27.07 45.20
CA VAL A 6 -4.29 -26.33 44.68
C VAL A 6 -4.77 -24.94 44.31
N ASP A 7 -4.18 -24.02 45.05
CA ASP A 7 -4.35 -22.59 44.97
C ASP A 7 -3.92 -22.00 43.63
N GLY A 8 -4.58 -20.94 43.38
CA GLY A 8 -4.43 -19.97 42.32
C GLY A 8 -3.04 -19.39 42.08
N ALA A 9 -2.86 -19.08 40.85
CA ALA A 9 -2.00 -17.98 40.40
C ALA A 9 -2.74 -17.23 39.31
N MET A 10 -3.47 -16.20 39.71
CA MET A 10 -3.90 -15.14 38.82
C MET A 10 -2.65 -14.42 38.30
N ALA A 11 -2.18 -14.82 37.14
CA ALA A 11 -1.24 -14.01 36.38
C ALA A 11 -2.02 -12.87 35.72
N ARG A 12 -1.89 -11.68 36.27
CA ARG A 12 -2.28 -10.43 35.63
C ARG A 12 -1.47 -10.28 34.36
N ILE A 13 -2.07 -10.53 33.22
CA ILE A 13 -1.52 -10.14 31.93
C ILE A 13 -1.76 -8.63 31.82
N GLY A 14 -0.74 -7.87 32.20
CA GLY A 14 -0.67 -6.46 31.97
C GLY A 14 -0.62 -6.20 30.47
N SER A 15 -1.67 -5.58 29.96
CA SER A 15 -1.72 -5.00 28.62
C SER A 15 -0.68 -3.88 28.51
N ARG A 16 0.52 -4.21 28.08
CA ARG A 16 1.47 -3.22 27.57
C ARG A 16 1.21 -3.05 26.10
N SER A 17 0.30 -2.15 25.76
CA SER A 17 0.24 -1.50 24.47
C SER A 17 1.53 -0.72 24.27
N THR A 18 2.49 -1.31 23.59
CA THR A 18 3.67 -0.59 23.12
C THR A 18 3.21 0.29 21.96
N PRO A 19 3.27 1.62 22.04
CA PRO A 19 3.03 2.45 20.87
C PRO A 19 4.18 2.20 19.91
N LEU A 20 3.86 1.69 18.72
CA LEU A 20 4.77 1.65 17.58
C LEU A 20 5.04 3.09 17.13
N ALA A 21 5.89 3.79 17.88
CA ALA A 21 6.59 4.96 17.42
C ALA A 21 7.60 4.48 16.37
N TYR A 22 7.29 4.61 15.10
CA TYR A 22 8.29 4.53 14.04
C TYR A 22 9.17 5.76 14.15
N THR A 23 10.16 5.69 15.03
CA THR A 23 11.32 6.57 14.99
C THR A 23 12.15 6.12 13.79
N PHE A 24 12.37 7.03 12.86
CA PHE A 24 13.29 6.85 11.74
C PHE A 24 14.73 6.88 12.29
N GLN A 25 15.14 5.80 12.92
CA GLN A 25 16.52 5.50 13.32
C GLN A 25 16.82 4.06 12.97
N GLU A 26 17.00 3.80 11.67
CA GLU A 26 17.75 2.63 11.26
C GLU A 26 19.10 3.08 10.74
N THR A 27 20.13 2.53 11.36
CA THR A 27 21.52 2.69 10.99
C THR A 27 21.71 2.33 9.52
N ILE A 28 21.94 3.35 8.68
CA ILE A 28 22.27 3.19 7.28
C ILE A 28 23.65 2.54 7.20
N LYS A 29 23.71 1.21 7.04
CA LYS A 29 24.92 0.57 6.56
C LYS A 29 25.21 1.10 5.15
N ARG A 30 26.41 1.66 4.97
CA ARG A 30 26.88 2.25 3.72
C ARG A 30 26.52 1.37 2.53
N GLN A 31 25.68 1.90 1.64
CA GLN A 31 25.46 1.33 0.32
C GLN A 31 26.65 1.69 -0.56
N PRO A 32 27.09 0.81 -1.49
CA PRO A 32 27.95 1.24 -2.57
C PRO A 32 27.24 2.32 -3.37
N ALA A 33 27.91 3.44 -3.59
CA ALA A 33 27.40 4.57 -4.34
C ALA A 33 26.96 4.11 -5.74
N PRO A 34 25.85 4.65 -6.30
CA PRO A 34 25.59 4.50 -7.72
C PRO A 34 26.78 5.08 -8.49
N GLU A 35 27.20 4.35 -9.51
CA GLU A 35 28.35 4.69 -10.38
C GLU A 35 28.11 5.97 -11.21
N LYS A 36 27.98 7.08 -10.54
CA LYS A 36 28.29 8.43 -11.04
C LYS A 36 28.60 9.26 -9.81
N CYS A 37 29.84 9.69 -9.71
CA CYS A 37 30.41 10.47 -8.63
C CYS A 37 29.43 11.56 -8.15
N MET A 38 28.67 11.26 -7.09
CA MET A 38 27.82 12.22 -6.42
C MET A 38 28.62 12.76 -5.25
N SER A 39 28.78 14.08 -5.19
CA SER A 39 29.60 14.73 -4.17
C SER A 39 29.00 14.52 -2.78
N SER A 40 29.83 14.43 -1.74
CA SER A 40 29.42 14.45 -0.33
C SER A 40 28.48 15.63 -0.05
N ASN A 41 28.67 16.73 -0.71
CA ASN A 41 27.87 17.93 -0.67
C ASN A 41 26.39 17.71 -1.15
N ASP A 42 26.15 16.82 -2.12
CA ASP A 42 24.77 16.53 -2.58
C ASP A 42 23.96 15.75 -1.54
N TYR A 43 24.60 14.81 -0.83
CA TYR A 43 23.98 14.10 0.28
C TYR A 43 23.61 15.05 1.42
N GLU A 44 24.55 15.89 1.84
CA GLU A 44 24.34 16.87 2.92
C GLU A 44 23.20 17.84 2.60
N ARG A 45 23.10 18.28 1.34
CA ARG A 45 21.99 19.13 0.86
C ARG A 45 20.65 18.45 0.91
N VAL A 46 20.57 17.17 0.54
CA VAL A 46 19.31 16.40 0.62
C VAL A 46 18.94 16.11 2.08
N GLU A 47 19.91 15.77 2.91
CA GLU A 47 19.70 15.58 4.35
C GLU A 47 19.19 16.87 5.00
N ALA A 48 19.82 17.99 4.73
CA ALA A 48 19.40 19.30 5.22
C ALA A 48 17.98 19.65 4.73
N SER A 49 17.67 19.34 3.46
CA SER A 49 16.32 19.52 2.90
C SER A 49 15.26 18.69 3.66
N ILE A 50 15.54 17.42 3.90
CA ILE A 50 14.63 16.52 4.65
C ILE A 50 14.42 17.04 6.07
N ARG A 51 15.51 17.45 6.73
CA ARG A 51 15.46 18.01 8.09
C ARG A 51 14.65 19.30 8.14
N TYR A 52 14.88 20.21 7.19
CA TYR A 52 14.13 21.46 7.08
C TYR A 52 12.63 21.20 6.89
N LEU A 53 12.25 20.32 5.98
CA LEU A 53 10.84 19.96 5.75
C LEU A 53 10.21 19.34 6.99
N ALA A 54 10.92 18.45 7.68
CA ALA A 54 10.41 17.79 8.90
C ALA A 54 10.17 18.79 10.04
N MET A 55 11.09 19.76 10.21
CA MET A 55 10.99 20.78 11.28
C MET A 55 9.97 21.88 10.97
N ASN A 56 9.74 22.17 9.69
CA ASN A 56 8.86 23.26 9.25
C ASN A 56 7.54 22.74 8.62
N ARG A 57 7.20 21.45 8.75
CA ARG A 57 6.02 20.85 8.11
C ARG A 57 4.71 21.60 8.40
N GLU A 58 4.57 22.15 9.62
CA GLU A 58 3.37 22.87 10.03
C GLU A 58 3.23 24.24 9.33
N ARG A 59 4.34 24.81 8.86
CA ARG A 59 4.36 26.04 8.07
C ARG A 59 4.11 25.80 6.59
N GLN A 60 4.09 24.54 6.16
CA GLN A 60 3.89 24.13 4.75
C GLN A 60 4.83 24.89 3.78
N PRO A 61 6.17 24.83 3.98
CA PRO A 61 7.12 25.62 3.21
C PRO A 61 7.02 25.33 1.72
N GLU A 62 7.16 26.37 0.92
CA GLU A 62 7.22 26.25 -0.54
C GLU A 62 8.62 25.78 -1.01
N LEU A 63 8.71 25.37 -2.28
CA LEU A 63 9.98 24.96 -2.88
C LEU A 63 10.99 26.12 -2.89
N ALA A 64 10.50 27.37 -2.97
CA ALA A 64 11.33 28.58 -2.93
C ALA A 64 12.03 28.73 -1.57
N ASP A 65 11.29 28.54 -0.46
CA ASP A 65 11.82 28.64 0.89
C ASP A 65 12.89 27.58 1.14
N LEU A 66 12.59 26.35 0.72
CA LEU A 66 13.54 25.24 0.84
C LEU A 66 14.81 25.50 0.00
N ALA A 67 14.65 26.00 -1.22
CA ALA A 67 15.76 26.29 -2.12
C ALA A 67 16.65 27.40 -1.56
N ALA A 68 16.05 28.47 -1.02
CA ALA A 68 16.77 29.54 -0.35
C ALA A 68 17.55 29.04 0.88
N HIS A 69 16.92 28.18 1.71
CA HIS A 69 17.57 27.59 2.88
C HIS A 69 18.79 26.72 2.52
N ILE A 70 18.72 25.98 1.42
CA ILE A 70 19.79 25.08 0.97
C ILE A 70 20.85 25.80 0.13
N GLY A 71 20.57 27.03 -0.31
CA GLY A 71 21.49 27.78 -1.20
C GLY A 71 21.52 27.23 -2.62
N LEU A 72 20.40 26.74 -3.14
CA LEU A 72 20.28 26.21 -4.50
C LEU A 72 19.14 26.91 -5.26
N SER A 73 19.18 26.86 -6.58
CA SER A 73 18.01 27.21 -7.38
C SER A 73 16.90 26.15 -7.20
N GLN A 74 15.64 26.55 -7.31
CA GLN A 74 14.49 25.64 -7.19
C GLN A 74 14.59 24.43 -8.14
N SER A 75 14.99 24.69 -9.39
CA SER A 75 15.14 23.64 -10.41
C SER A 75 16.27 22.65 -10.08
N HIS A 76 17.37 23.15 -9.51
CA HIS A 76 18.49 22.29 -9.11
C HIS A 76 18.09 21.45 -7.91
N LEU A 77 17.53 22.06 -6.87
CA LEU A 77 17.05 21.35 -5.68
C LEU A 77 16.01 20.28 -6.03
N HIS A 78 15.03 20.62 -6.87
CA HIS A 78 13.99 19.67 -7.30
C HIS A 78 14.60 18.43 -7.95
N ARG A 79 15.53 18.60 -8.91
CA ARG A 79 16.20 17.48 -9.59
C ARG A 79 17.09 16.68 -8.63
N LEU A 80 17.82 17.35 -7.75
CA LEU A 80 18.68 16.73 -6.76
C LEU A 80 17.87 15.87 -5.80
N PHE A 81 16.81 16.44 -5.21
CA PHE A 81 15.95 15.76 -4.25
C PHE A 81 15.23 14.56 -4.90
N LEU A 82 14.68 14.75 -6.12
CA LEU A 82 14.02 13.67 -6.86
C LEU A 82 14.98 12.51 -7.16
N ARG A 83 16.20 12.80 -7.55
CA ARG A 83 17.23 11.79 -7.83
C ARG A 83 17.61 10.99 -6.58
N TRP A 84 17.67 11.64 -5.41
CA TRP A 84 18.06 11.03 -4.15
C TRP A 84 16.92 10.35 -3.41
N ALA A 85 15.82 11.05 -3.22
CA ALA A 85 14.68 10.60 -2.44
C ALA A 85 13.64 9.81 -3.26
N GLY A 86 13.76 9.80 -4.59
CA GLY A 86 12.80 9.15 -5.48
C GLY A 86 11.43 9.83 -5.57
N VAL A 87 11.26 10.94 -4.83
CA VAL A 87 10.02 11.75 -4.80
C VAL A 87 10.38 13.23 -4.83
N THR A 88 9.42 14.09 -5.21
CA THR A 88 9.65 15.54 -5.17
C THR A 88 9.59 16.07 -3.73
N PRO A 89 10.23 17.22 -3.43
CA PRO A 89 10.14 17.86 -2.10
C PRO A 89 8.69 18.07 -1.64
N LYS A 90 7.80 18.49 -2.55
CA LYS A 90 6.38 18.68 -2.29
C LYS A 90 5.70 17.36 -1.86
N ARG A 91 5.93 16.28 -2.60
CA ARG A 91 5.39 14.97 -2.26
C ARG A 91 5.92 14.44 -0.93
N PHE A 92 7.15 14.74 -0.62
CA PHE A 92 7.73 14.38 0.66
C PHE A 92 7.09 15.17 1.81
N LEU A 93 6.84 16.46 1.62
CA LEU A 93 6.10 17.28 2.59
C LEU A 93 4.67 16.79 2.79
N GLU A 94 3.94 16.49 1.71
CA GLU A 94 2.59 15.89 1.77
C GLU A 94 2.59 14.59 2.61
N TYR A 95 3.59 13.74 2.41
CA TYR A 95 3.77 12.54 3.20
C TYR A 95 3.98 12.84 4.69
N LEU A 96 4.90 13.75 5.04
CA LEU A 96 5.15 14.15 6.43
C LEU A 96 3.89 14.73 7.08
N THR A 97 3.14 15.54 6.35
CA THR A 97 1.88 16.14 6.79
C THR A 97 0.84 15.06 7.14
N VAL A 98 0.66 14.08 6.26
CA VAL A 98 -0.28 12.97 6.50
C VAL A 98 0.17 12.12 7.68
N GLN A 99 1.47 11.83 7.82
CA GLN A 99 1.95 11.06 8.98
C GLN A 99 1.70 11.79 10.30
N HIS A 100 1.88 13.11 10.34
CA HIS A 100 1.59 13.90 11.52
C HIS A 100 0.08 13.97 11.81
N ALA A 101 -0.74 14.20 10.80
CA ALA A 101 -2.19 14.17 10.93
C ALA A 101 -2.72 12.82 11.45
N LYS A 102 -2.14 11.69 11.01
CA LYS A 102 -2.46 10.36 11.54
C LYS A 102 -2.19 10.27 13.04
N GLN A 103 -1.04 10.78 13.50
CA GLN A 103 -0.71 10.80 14.94
C GLN A 103 -1.72 11.61 15.74
N LEU A 104 -2.19 12.74 15.20
CA LEU A 104 -3.23 13.55 15.85
C LEU A 104 -4.57 12.82 15.87
N LEU A 105 -4.98 12.20 14.76
CA LEU A 105 -6.23 11.42 14.69
C LEU A 105 -6.20 10.19 15.61
N ASP A 106 -5.06 9.53 15.76
CA ASP A 106 -4.87 8.38 16.66
C ASP A 106 -4.96 8.82 18.15
N ARG A 107 -4.68 10.11 18.44
CA ARG A 107 -4.90 10.73 19.76
C ARG A 107 -6.31 11.26 19.96
N SER A 108 -7.27 10.84 19.13
CA SER A 108 -8.68 11.24 19.18
C SER A 108 -8.94 12.73 18.85
N GLU A 109 -8.00 13.41 18.20
CA GLU A 109 -8.24 14.74 17.67
C GLU A 109 -9.34 14.73 16.60
N SER A 110 -10.06 15.85 16.48
CA SER A 110 -11.02 16.01 15.39
C SER A 110 -10.30 16.11 14.04
N VAL A 111 -11.00 15.80 12.94
CA VAL A 111 -10.44 15.98 11.58
C VAL A 111 -10.03 17.44 11.34
N LEU A 112 -10.79 18.39 11.91
CA LEU A 112 -10.49 19.81 11.84
C LEU A 112 -9.23 20.15 12.64
N GLY A 113 -9.12 19.64 13.88
CA GLY A 113 -7.94 19.78 14.72
C GLY A 113 -6.69 19.17 14.08
N ALA A 114 -6.79 17.97 13.54
CA ALA A 114 -5.70 17.32 12.83
C ALA A 114 -5.25 18.10 11.58
N ALA A 115 -6.19 18.73 10.86
CA ALA A 115 -5.85 19.58 9.70
C ALA A 115 -5.03 20.80 10.13
N TYR A 116 -5.52 21.57 11.09
CA TYR A 116 -4.81 22.76 11.58
C TYR A 116 -3.50 22.42 12.29
N GLY A 117 -3.50 21.39 13.13
CA GLY A 117 -2.28 20.89 13.78
C GLY A 117 -1.22 20.37 12.83
N SER A 118 -1.61 20.04 11.61
CA SER A 118 -0.68 19.65 10.52
C SER A 118 -0.30 20.82 9.60
N GLY A 119 -0.67 22.07 9.94
CA GLY A 119 -0.35 23.26 9.18
C GLY A 119 -1.19 23.46 7.91
N LEU A 120 -2.30 22.76 7.78
CA LEU A 120 -3.19 22.89 6.62
C LEU A 120 -4.28 23.94 6.89
N THR A 121 -4.72 24.60 5.83
CA THR A 121 -5.72 25.68 5.89
C THR A 121 -7.15 25.19 6.16
N GLY A 122 -7.36 23.86 6.18
CA GLY A 122 -8.65 23.29 6.50
C GLY A 122 -8.76 21.80 6.17
N PRO A 123 -9.89 21.18 6.54
CA PRO A 123 -10.10 19.74 6.41
C PRO A 123 -10.14 19.25 4.95
N GLY A 124 -10.53 20.10 4.00
CA GLY A 124 -10.50 19.74 2.57
C GLY A 124 -9.09 19.43 2.08
N ARG A 125 -8.10 20.25 2.45
CA ARG A 125 -6.69 19.99 2.13
C ARG A 125 -6.18 18.71 2.75
N LEU A 126 -6.55 18.45 4.01
CA LEU A 126 -6.20 17.19 4.67
C LEU A 126 -6.84 16.00 3.97
N HIS A 127 -8.10 16.12 3.57
CA HIS A 127 -8.80 15.12 2.77
C HIS A 127 -8.03 14.79 1.48
N ASP A 128 -7.63 15.79 0.71
CA ASP A 128 -6.92 15.60 -0.56
C ASP A 128 -5.56 14.89 -0.35
N HIS A 129 -4.82 15.29 0.69
CA HIS A 129 -3.56 14.64 1.03
C HIS A 129 -3.75 13.19 1.49
N PHE A 130 -4.79 12.91 2.30
CA PHE A 130 -5.09 11.55 2.74
C PHE A 130 -5.49 10.65 1.58
N VAL A 131 -6.41 11.09 0.71
CA VAL A 131 -6.82 10.32 -0.47
C VAL A 131 -5.63 10.03 -1.39
N THR A 132 -4.72 11.01 -1.53
CA THR A 132 -3.54 10.87 -2.37
C THR A 132 -2.51 9.89 -1.78
N VAL A 133 -2.34 9.86 -0.46
CA VAL A 133 -1.29 9.07 0.22
C VAL A 133 -1.82 7.73 0.74
N GLU A 134 -3.02 7.71 1.31
CA GLU A 134 -3.60 6.56 2.01
C GLU A 134 -4.77 5.91 1.26
N ALA A 135 -5.26 6.51 0.19
CA ALA A 135 -6.47 6.11 -0.53
C ALA A 135 -7.74 6.04 0.36
N ALA A 136 -7.72 6.76 1.47
CA ALA A 136 -8.84 6.89 2.41
C ALA A 136 -8.98 8.35 2.85
N THR A 137 -10.15 8.74 3.33
CA THR A 137 -10.33 10.07 3.93
C THR A 137 -9.83 10.08 5.38
N PRO A 138 -9.46 11.26 5.94
CA PRO A 138 -9.12 11.36 7.36
C PRO A 138 -10.23 10.86 8.30
N GLY A 139 -11.49 11.10 7.93
CA GLY A 139 -12.66 10.60 8.66
C GLY A 139 -12.75 9.07 8.63
N GLU A 140 -12.55 8.46 7.46
CA GLU A 140 -12.52 7.00 7.33
C GLU A 140 -11.35 6.36 8.07
N TYR A 141 -10.19 7.00 8.06
CA TYR A 141 -9.04 6.56 8.82
C TYR A 141 -9.34 6.56 10.32
N ARG A 142 -9.82 7.69 10.85
CA ARG A 142 -10.20 7.87 12.25
C ARG A 142 -11.30 6.91 12.68
N ASN A 143 -12.34 6.79 11.86
CA ASN A 143 -13.52 5.99 12.16
C ASN A 143 -13.38 4.53 11.72
N LYS A 144 -12.19 4.11 11.27
CA LYS A 144 -11.88 2.72 10.85
C LYS A 144 -12.89 2.14 9.87
N GLY A 145 -13.41 3.00 8.99
CA GLY A 145 -14.41 2.64 7.98
C GLY A 145 -15.87 2.84 8.40
N ALA A 146 -16.14 3.49 9.55
CA ALA A 146 -17.51 3.85 9.91
C ALA A 146 -18.15 4.73 8.82
N GLY A 147 -19.37 4.41 8.43
CA GLY A 147 -20.09 5.07 7.35
C GLY A 147 -19.73 4.56 5.94
N LEU A 148 -18.84 3.55 5.82
CA LEU A 148 -18.65 2.83 4.57
C LEU A 148 -19.56 1.61 4.53
N THR A 149 -20.22 1.41 3.40
CA THR A 149 -20.86 0.15 3.05
C THR A 149 -19.95 -0.62 2.10
N ILE A 150 -19.60 -1.85 2.47
CA ILE A 150 -18.84 -2.78 1.65
C ILE A 150 -19.77 -3.90 1.20
N ARG A 151 -20.04 -3.96 -0.09
CA ARG A 151 -20.77 -5.07 -0.70
C ARG A 151 -19.79 -6.17 -1.07
N PHE A 152 -20.13 -7.40 -0.75
CA PHE A 152 -19.28 -8.55 -1.00
C PHE A 152 -20.10 -9.77 -1.43
N GLY A 153 -19.44 -10.74 -2.01
CA GLY A 153 -19.99 -12.03 -2.37
C GLY A 153 -18.97 -12.88 -3.08
N THR A 154 -19.43 -13.95 -3.70
CA THR A 154 -18.63 -14.91 -4.43
C THR A 154 -18.90 -14.83 -5.93
N GLY A 155 -17.96 -15.30 -6.72
CA GLY A 155 -18.12 -15.41 -8.17
C GLY A 155 -17.12 -16.40 -8.72
N ASP A 156 -17.28 -16.74 -9.99
CA ASP A 156 -16.40 -17.66 -10.69
C ASP A 156 -15.23 -16.93 -11.35
N SER A 157 -14.10 -17.60 -11.38
CA SER A 157 -12.94 -17.16 -12.13
C SER A 157 -12.28 -18.34 -12.87
N PRO A 158 -11.43 -18.06 -13.90
CA PRO A 158 -10.64 -19.12 -14.56
C PRO A 158 -9.73 -19.90 -13.61
N PHE A 159 -9.55 -19.42 -12.38
CA PHE A 159 -8.64 -19.97 -11.37
C PHE A 159 -9.38 -20.56 -10.17
N GLY A 160 -10.69 -20.75 -10.26
CA GLY A 160 -11.58 -21.25 -9.20
C GLY A 160 -12.41 -20.16 -8.53
N PRO A 161 -13.20 -20.52 -7.52
CA PRO A 161 -14.07 -19.58 -6.83
C PRO A 161 -13.30 -18.41 -6.24
N VAL A 162 -13.88 -17.21 -6.34
CA VAL A 162 -13.27 -15.97 -5.88
C VAL A 162 -14.26 -15.19 -5.02
N PHE A 163 -13.75 -14.71 -3.88
CA PHE A 163 -14.42 -13.72 -3.08
C PHE A 163 -14.08 -12.33 -3.60
N VAL A 164 -15.07 -11.49 -3.79
CA VAL A 164 -14.88 -10.11 -4.19
C VAL A 164 -15.66 -9.17 -3.27
N ALA A 165 -15.07 -8.00 -3.02
CA ALA A 165 -15.75 -6.96 -2.27
C ALA A 165 -15.41 -5.58 -2.82
N ARG A 166 -16.40 -4.68 -2.77
CA ARG A 166 -16.24 -3.29 -3.22
C ARG A 166 -16.93 -2.30 -2.30
N THR A 167 -16.39 -1.11 -2.26
CA THR A 167 -17.02 0.11 -1.75
C THR A 167 -17.59 0.91 -2.92
N ALA A 168 -18.25 2.03 -2.63
CA ALA A 168 -18.65 3.01 -3.65
C ALA A 168 -17.44 3.57 -4.44
N ARG A 169 -16.21 3.49 -3.88
CA ARG A 169 -14.98 4.01 -4.49
C ARG A 169 -14.24 3.02 -5.36
N GLY A 170 -14.50 1.73 -5.22
CA GLY A 170 -13.81 0.71 -6.00
C GLY A 170 -13.70 -0.63 -5.29
N VAL A 171 -13.01 -1.55 -5.93
CA VAL A 171 -12.73 -2.90 -5.43
C VAL A 171 -11.80 -2.79 -4.22
N CYS A 172 -12.17 -3.39 -3.10
CA CYS A 172 -11.39 -3.34 -1.85
C CYS A 172 -10.89 -4.72 -1.39
N ARG A 173 -11.43 -5.81 -1.95
CA ARG A 173 -10.96 -7.16 -1.70
C ARG A 173 -11.18 -8.06 -2.92
N VAL A 174 -10.18 -8.87 -3.23
CA VAL A 174 -10.27 -10.03 -4.13
C VAL A 174 -9.41 -11.12 -3.53
N GLY A 175 -10.02 -12.24 -3.19
CA GLY A 175 -9.35 -13.40 -2.59
C GLY A 175 -9.85 -14.69 -3.20
N PHE A 176 -8.97 -15.67 -3.40
CA PHE A 176 -9.38 -16.99 -3.88
C PHE A 176 -9.77 -17.85 -2.68
N THR A 177 -10.95 -18.45 -2.77
CA THR A 177 -11.45 -19.33 -1.73
C THR A 177 -11.11 -20.80 -2.02
N THR A 178 -11.12 -21.61 -0.98
CA THR A 178 -11.04 -23.06 -1.08
C THR A 178 -12.38 -23.61 -0.59
N ASP A 179 -12.98 -24.50 -1.37
CA ASP A 179 -14.26 -25.16 -1.05
C ASP A 179 -15.42 -24.19 -0.71
N GLY A 180 -15.34 -22.96 -1.25
CA GLY A 180 -16.38 -21.92 -1.01
C GLY A 180 -16.34 -21.27 0.37
N ASP A 181 -15.38 -21.60 1.23
CA ASP A 181 -15.26 -20.96 2.55
C ASP A 181 -14.74 -19.51 2.40
N VAL A 182 -15.62 -18.58 2.72
CA VAL A 182 -15.36 -17.12 2.68
C VAL A 182 -15.01 -16.53 4.04
N SER A 183 -15.00 -17.33 5.10
CA SER A 183 -14.85 -16.86 6.48
C SER A 183 -13.56 -16.08 6.67
N ALA A 184 -12.44 -16.56 6.13
CA ALA A 184 -11.14 -15.90 6.21
C ALA A 184 -11.13 -14.54 5.48
N GLU A 185 -11.85 -14.42 4.37
CA GLU A 185 -11.93 -13.21 3.57
C GLU A 185 -12.80 -12.15 4.25
N ILE A 186 -13.95 -12.55 4.84
CA ILE A 186 -14.82 -11.69 5.64
C ILE A 186 -14.06 -11.18 6.87
N GLU A 187 -13.32 -12.04 7.55
CA GLU A 187 -12.53 -11.66 8.70
C GLU A 187 -11.40 -10.68 8.33
N ALA A 188 -10.79 -10.85 7.18
CA ALA A 188 -9.79 -9.92 6.67
C ALA A 188 -10.41 -8.55 6.30
N LEU A 189 -11.65 -8.51 5.80
CA LEU A 189 -12.39 -7.25 5.62
C LEU A 189 -12.65 -6.57 6.96
N ARG A 190 -13.16 -7.30 7.96
CA ARG A 190 -13.44 -6.77 9.30
C ARG A 190 -12.18 -6.21 9.97
N ARG A 191 -11.03 -6.88 9.84
CA ARG A 191 -9.76 -6.35 10.36
C ARG A 191 -9.31 -5.06 9.67
N THR A 192 -9.60 -4.92 8.38
CA THR A 192 -9.19 -3.75 7.61
C THR A 192 -10.17 -2.59 7.78
N TRP A 193 -11.46 -2.88 7.87
CA TRP A 193 -12.56 -1.93 7.89
C TRP A 193 -13.48 -2.21 9.09
N GLU A 194 -12.94 -2.07 10.29
CA GLU A 194 -13.49 -2.54 11.57
C GLU A 194 -14.94 -2.07 11.82
N HIS A 195 -15.29 -0.87 11.37
CA HIS A 195 -16.60 -0.25 11.58
C HIS A 195 -17.41 -0.05 10.29
N ALA A 196 -17.02 -0.69 9.18
CA ALA A 196 -17.81 -0.66 7.96
C ALA A 196 -19.00 -1.61 8.04
N SER A 197 -20.12 -1.22 7.42
CA SER A 197 -21.24 -2.15 7.16
C SER A 197 -20.85 -3.14 6.07
N LEU A 198 -21.08 -4.43 6.31
CA LEU A 198 -20.85 -5.48 5.33
C LEU A 198 -22.19 -6.00 4.83
N GLU A 199 -22.42 -5.92 3.52
CA GLU A 199 -23.65 -6.37 2.86
C GLU A 199 -23.31 -7.44 1.83
N CYS A 200 -23.98 -8.60 1.93
CA CYS A 200 -23.87 -9.65 0.93
C CYS A 200 -24.67 -9.26 -0.32
N ASP A 201 -24.02 -9.31 -1.50
CA ASP A 201 -24.59 -8.99 -2.80
C ASP A 201 -23.96 -9.90 -3.86
N GLU A 202 -24.51 -11.10 -4.00
CA GLU A 202 -24.00 -12.12 -4.92
C GLU A 202 -24.11 -11.67 -6.38
N GLN A 203 -25.19 -10.97 -6.75
CA GLN A 203 -25.35 -10.49 -8.12
C GLN A 203 -24.26 -9.48 -8.51
N MET A 204 -23.95 -8.54 -7.62
CA MET A 204 -22.83 -7.61 -7.79
C MET A 204 -21.52 -8.38 -7.86
N ALA A 205 -21.32 -9.38 -6.99
CA ALA A 205 -20.08 -10.14 -6.92
C ALA A 205 -19.81 -10.94 -8.19
N GLU A 206 -20.82 -11.63 -8.73
CA GLU A 206 -20.70 -12.32 -10.02
C GLU A 206 -20.36 -11.37 -11.17
N ALA A 207 -21.04 -10.20 -11.25
CA ALA A 207 -20.77 -9.22 -12.29
C ALA A 207 -19.37 -8.65 -12.17
N LEU A 208 -18.92 -8.38 -10.93
CA LEU A 208 -17.57 -7.88 -10.64
C LEU A 208 -16.50 -8.93 -10.98
N ALA A 209 -16.69 -10.18 -10.58
CA ALA A 209 -15.78 -11.27 -10.90
C ALA A 209 -15.62 -11.44 -12.43
N ARG A 210 -16.72 -11.46 -13.16
CA ARG A 210 -16.68 -11.47 -14.65
C ARG A 210 -15.88 -10.30 -15.19
N SER A 211 -16.11 -9.09 -14.68
CA SER A 211 -15.36 -7.89 -15.12
C SER A 211 -13.87 -7.95 -14.81
N ILE A 212 -13.47 -8.54 -13.68
CA ILE A 212 -12.06 -8.68 -13.27
C ILE A 212 -11.32 -9.67 -14.18
N PHE A 213 -11.97 -10.78 -14.54
CA PHE A 213 -11.33 -11.89 -15.26
C PHE A 213 -11.68 -11.96 -16.74
N SER A 214 -12.52 -11.05 -17.26
CA SER A 214 -12.69 -10.88 -18.70
C SER A 214 -11.35 -10.50 -19.35
N ALA A 215 -11.14 -11.00 -20.55
CA ALA A 215 -9.88 -10.76 -21.26
C ALA A 215 -9.70 -9.27 -21.59
N PRO A 216 -8.45 -8.76 -21.64
CA PRO A 216 -8.15 -7.36 -21.98
C PRO A 216 -8.59 -6.94 -23.39
N LEU A 217 -9.14 -7.84 -24.18
CA LEU A 217 -9.49 -7.69 -25.60
C LEU A 217 -10.81 -6.94 -25.84
N GLU A 218 -11.62 -6.69 -24.83
CA GLU A 218 -12.80 -5.85 -25.00
C GLU A 218 -12.40 -4.40 -24.77
N ALA A 219 -12.21 -3.67 -25.87
CA ALA A 219 -11.84 -2.25 -25.89
C ALA A 219 -12.82 -1.32 -25.17
N ASP A 220 -13.89 -1.85 -24.61
CA ASP A 220 -14.99 -1.12 -23.96
C ASP A 220 -15.06 -1.38 -22.43
N SER A 221 -14.10 -2.10 -21.85
CA SER A 221 -14.09 -2.33 -20.41
C SER A 221 -13.70 -1.06 -19.65
N ARG A 222 -14.64 -0.50 -18.89
CA ARG A 222 -14.36 0.62 -18.00
C ARG A 222 -13.24 0.25 -17.02
N PRO A 223 -12.23 1.12 -16.82
CA PRO A 223 -11.13 0.83 -15.92
C PRO A 223 -11.66 0.57 -14.49
N LEU A 224 -11.27 -0.55 -13.91
CA LEU A 224 -11.62 -0.90 -12.55
C LEU A 224 -10.81 -0.04 -11.55
N THR A 225 -11.51 0.66 -10.67
CA THR A 225 -10.87 1.40 -9.59
C THR A 225 -10.66 0.48 -8.40
N VAL A 226 -9.48 0.56 -7.78
CA VAL A 226 -9.17 -0.16 -6.55
C VAL A 226 -9.20 0.79 -5.34
N HIS A 227 -9.79 0.33 -4.24
CA HIS A 227 -9.86 1.07 -2.97
C HIS A 227 -9.15 0.27 -1.88
N VAL A 228 -7.86 0.51 -1.71
CA VAL A 228 -7.00 -0.23 -0.78
C VAL A 228 -6.56 0.60 0.41
N ARG A 229 -6.36 -0.08 1.53
CA ARG A 229 -5.80 0.46 2.75
C ARG A 229 -4.54 -0.32 3.12
N GLY A 230 -3.49 0.38 3.50
CA GLY A 230 -2.22 -0.23 3.87
C GLY A 230 -1.21 0.81 4.34
N THR A 231 -0.05 0.35 4.78
CA THR A 231 1.08 1.25 5.09
C THR A 231 1.62 1.88 3.81
N ASN A 232 2.28 3.04 3.93
CA ASN A 232 2.89 3.70 2.77
C ASN A 232 3.84 2.78 1.99
N PHE A 233 4.59 1.93 2.70
CA PHE A 233 5.45 0.94 2.06
C PHE A 233 4.64 -0.09 1.26
N GLN A 234 3.55 -0.61 1.81
CA GLN A 234 2.65 -1.51 1.09
C GLN A 234 2.03 -0.84 -0.14
N LEU A 235 1.55 0.40 0.01
CA LEU A 235 0.99 1.16 -1.11
C LEU A 235 2.02 1.42 -2.20
N ALA A 236 3.27 1.74 -1.84
CA ALA A 236 4.36 1.89 -2.80
C ALA A 236 4.65 0.60 -3.56
N VAL A 237 4.69 -0.55 -2.85
CA VAL A 237 4.86 -1.87 -3.46
C VAL A 237 3.68 -2.22 -4.38
N TRP A 238 2.44 -2.00 -3.93
CA TRP A 238 1.25 -2.32 -4.74
C TRP A 238 1.13 -1.42 -5.97
N ARG A 239 1.50 -0.15 -5.87
CA ARG A 239 1.60 0.74 -7.05
C ARG A 239 2.68 0.30 -8.03
N ALA A 240 3.82 -0.17 -7.54
CA ALA A 240 4.86 -0.72 -8.40
C ALA A 240 4.40 -2.02 -9.08
N LEU A 241 3.64 -2.87 -8.38
CA LEU A 241 3.03 -4.07 -8.99
C LEU A 241 2.10 -3.74 -10.16
N LEU A 242 1.28 -2.69 -10.04
CA LEU A 242 0.38 -2.26 -11.11
C LEU A 242 1.10 -1.82 -12.40
N ARG A 243 2.41 -1.52 -12.32
CA ARG A 243 3.23 -1.18 -13.48
C ARG A 243 3.86 -2.39 -14.16
N VAL A 244 3.80 -3.57 -13.53
CA VAL A 244 4.33 -4.80 -14.15
C VAL A 244 3.37 -5.22 -15.27
N PRO A 245 3.82 -5.23 -16.54
CA PRO A 245 2.94 -5.52 -17.64
C PRO A 245 2.35 -6.92 -17.59
N PHE A 246 1.22 -7.10 -18.26
CA PHE A 246 0.57 -8.39 -18.47
C PHE A 246 1.53 -9.38 -19.16
N GLY A 247 1.57 -10.63 -18.69
CA GLY A 247 2.46 -11.66 -19.21
C GLY A 247 3.95 -11.51 -18.80
N GLN A 248 4.33 -10.46 -18.08
CA GLN A 248 5.70 -10.27 -17.60
C GLN A 248 5.83 -10.62 -16.12
N VAL A 249 7.05 -10.97 -15.72
CA VAL A 249 7.39 -11.26 -14.34
C VAL A 249 8.51 -10.35 -13.85
N VAL A 250 8.51 -10.09 -12.55
CA VAL A 250 9.52 -9.26 -11.89
C VAL A 250 10.06 -9.98 -10.66
N SER A 251 11.34 -9.80 -10.34
CA SER A 251 11.89 -10.32 -9.08
C SER A 251 11.58 -9.40 -7.90
N TYR A 252 11.52 -9.96 -6.68
CA TYR A 252 11.38 -9.15 -5.46
C TYR A 252 12.44 -8.06 -5.33
N GLY A 253 13.68 -8.37 -5.73
CA GLY A 253 14.80 -7.41 -5.70
C GLY A 253 14.61 -6.26 -6.70
N ARG A 254 14.14 -6.56 -7.92
CA ARG A 254 13.85 -5.52 -8.93
C ARG A 254 12.68 -4.64 -8.48
N LEU A 255 11.62 -5.24 -7.93
CA LEU A 255 10.49 -4.50 -7.39
C LEU A 255 10.91 -3.60 -6.21
N ALA A 256 11.78 -4.11 -5.32
CA ALA A 256 12.36 -3.34 -4.22
C ALA A 256 13.22 -2.17 -4.74
N ALA A 257 13.99 -2.38 -5.81
CA ALA A 257 14.76 -1.32 -6.44
C ALA A 257 13.88 -0.23 -7.06
N GLU A 258 12.75 -0.62 -7.67
CA GLU A 258 11.80 0.31 -8.30
C GLU A 258 11.14 1.25 -7.28
N ILE A 259 10.90 0.77 -6.06
CA ILE A 259 10.40 1.62 -4.95
C ILE A 259 11.52 2.37 -4.21
N GLY A 260 12.74 2.39 -4.75
CA GLY A 260 13.87 3.14 -4.20
C GLY A 260 14.63 2.44 -3.07
N ASN A 261 14.36 1.16 -2.77
CA ASN A 261 15.01 0.43 -1.68
C ASN A 261 15.46 -0.97 -2.09
N LYS A 262 16.60 -1.06 -2.77
CA LYS A 262 17.17 -2.32 -3.29
C LYS A 262 17.40 -3.40 -2.21
N GLN A 263 17.60 -3.01 -0.95
CA GLN A 263 17.86 -3.94 0.14
C GLN A 263 16.58 -4.47 0.79
N ALA A 264 15.42 -3.89 0.47
CA ALA A 264 14.14 -4.23 1.08
C ALA A 264 13.43 -5.45 0.46
N SER A 265 14.13 -6.35 -0.24
CA SER A 265 13.51 -7.50 -0.94
C SER A 265 12.65 -8.37 -0.02
N ARG A 266 13.08 -8.60 1.22
CA ARG A 266 12.29 -9.38 2.20
C ARG A 266 11.04 -8.61 2.65
N ALA A 267 11.16 -7.33 2.96
CA ALA A 267 10.03 -6.46 3.31
C ALA A 267 9.05 -6.33 2.14
N THR A 268 9.57 -6.18 0.91
CA THR A 268 8.79 -6.19 -0.33
C THR A 268 8.01 -7.48 -0.48
N GLY A 269 8.63 -8.64 -0.21
CA GLY A 269 7.93 -9.93 -0.19
C GLY A 269 6.79 -9.97 0.82
N GLY A 270 6.98 -9.43 2.02
CA GLY A 270 5.93 -9.28 3.02
C GLY A 270 4.78 -8.37 2.56
N ALA A 271 5.08 -7.26 1.89
CA ALA A 271 4.07 -6.36 1.34
C ALA A 271 3.29 -6.99 0.17
N VAL A 272 4.00 -7.70 -0.73
CA VAL A 272 3.40 -8.49 -1.82
C VAL A 272 2.44 -9.54 -1.27
N GLY A 273 2.83 -10.26 -0.22
CA GLY A 273 1.99 -11.29 0.42
C GLY A 273 0.77 -10.73 1.16
N ARG A 274 0.76 -9.45 1.52
CA ARG A 274 -0.37 -8.75 2.15
C ARG A 274 -1.28 -8.01 1.15
N ASN A 275 -1.09 -8.24 -0.15
CA ASN A 275 -1.96 -7.67 -1.17
C ASN A 275 -3.43 -8.07 -0.92
N PRO A 276 -4.34 -7.10 -0.72
CA PRO A 276 -5.75 -7.40 -0.46
C PRO A 276 -6.56 -7.69 -1.73
N ILE A 277 -6.02 -7.38 -2.91
CA ILE A 277 -6.75 -7.46 -4.19
C ILE A 277 -5.97 -8.35 -5.15
N ALA A 278 -6.12 -9.66 -4.98
CA ALA A 278 -5.47 -10.65 -5.83
C ALA A 278 -5.84 -10.43 -7.32
N PHE A 279 -4.95 -10.77 -8.23
CA PHE A 279 -5.06 -10.63 -9.67
C PHE A 279 -5.02 -9.18 -10.16
N LEU A 280 -5.92 -8.28 -9.74
CA LEU A 280 -5.92 -6.87 -10.15
C LEU A 280 -4.63 -6.14 -9.74
N ILE A 281 -4.15 -6.38 -8.52
CA ILE A 281 -2.79 -6.02 -8.12
C ILE A 281 -1.94 -7.28 -8.32
N PRO A 282 -1.12 -7.36 -9.38
CA PRO A 282 -0.59 -8.62 -9.89
C PRO A 282 0.58 -9.19 -9.08
N CYS A 283 0.32 -9.52 -7.81
CA CYS A 283 1.31 -10.13 -6.92
C CYS A 283 1.79 -11.51 -7.40
N HIS A 284 1.02 -12.20 -8.26
CA HIS A 284 1.41 -13.45 -8.92
C HIS A 284 2.57 -13.25 -9.91
N ARG A 285 2.77 -12.06 -10.48
CA ARG A 285 3.89 -11.74 -11.40
C ARG A 285 5.23 -11.58 -10.68
N VAL A 286 5.26 -11.64 -9.33
CA VAL A 286 6.53 -11.54 -8.57
C VAL A 286 7.11 -12.91 -8.32
N ILE A 287 8.35 -13.14 -8.75
CA ILE A 287 9.08 -14.42 -8.60
C ILE A 287 10.39 -14.22 -7.84
N ARG A 288 10.99 -15.30 -7.36
CA ARG A 288 12.35 -15.26 -6.79
C ARG A 288 13.39 -15.09 -7.89
N ALA A 289 14.54 -14.53 -7.55
CA ALA A 289 15.71 -14.57 -8.42
C ALA A 289 16.02 -16.03 -8.77
N GLY A 290 16.25 -16.32 -10.06
CA GLY A 290 16.41 -17.71 -10.54
C GLY A 290 15.12 -18.37 -11.06
N GLY A 291 14.01 -17.62 -11.21
CA GLY A 291 12.78 -18.13 -11.85
C GLY A 291 11.89 -19.01 -10.98
N ILE A 292 12.25 -19.20 -9.71
CA ILE A 292 11.45 -20.00 -8.77
C ILE A 292 10.21 -19.22 -8.34
N THR A 293 9.04 -19.81 -8.55
CA THR A 293 7.79 -19.26 -8.03
C THR A 293 7.80 -19.33 -6.49
N GLY A 294 7.87 -18.17 -5.82
CA GLY A 294 7.76 -18.10 -4.36
C GLY A 294 6.35 -18.47 -3.87
N GLY A 295 6.17 -18.45 -2.54
CA GLY A 295 4.85 -18.63 -1.93
C GLY A 295 3.82 -17.63 -2.49
N TYR A 296 2.57 -18.04 -2.51
CA TYR A 296 1.43 -17.23 -2.93
C TYR A 296 0.25 -17.49 -2.00
N ALA A 297 -0.45 -16.46 -1.57
CA ALA A 297 -1.57 -16.58 -0.64
C ALA A 297 -2.68 -17.52 -1.18
N GLY A 298 -2.95 -17.46 -2.48
CA GLY A 298 -3.89 -18.35 -3.16
C GLY A 298 -3.33 -19.72 -3.57
N GLY A 299 -2.12 -20.11 -3.12
CA GLY A 299 -1.47 -21.38 -3.44
C GLY A 299 -0.54 -21.31 -4.67
N ALA A 300 0.57 -22.06 -4.60
CA ALA A 300 1.61 -22.05 -5.64
C ALA A 300 1.10 -22.53 -7.01
N THR A 301 0.18 -23.49 -7.03
CA THR A 301 -0.42 -24.02 -8.26
C THR A 301 -1.22 -22.94 -8.98
N ARG A 302 -2.10 -22.22 -8.24
CA ARG A 302 -2.91 -21.13 -8.80
C ARG A 302 -2.05 -20.03 -9.38
N LYS A 303 -0.95 -19.67 -8.70
CA LYS A 303 0.02 -18.71 -9.24
C LYS A 303 0.60 -19.15 -10.57
N ARG A 304 0.98 -20.43 -10.71
CA ARG A 304 1.50 -20.98 -11.97
C ARG A 304 0.45 -20.96 -13.08
N CYS A 305 -0.80 -21.31 -12.73
CA CYS A 305 -1.91 -21.23 -13.67
C CYS A 305 -2.14 -19.80 -14.19
N MET A 306 -2.11 -18.81 -13.31
CA MET A 306 -2.23 -17.39 -13.70
C MET A 306 -1.11 -16.96 -14.65
N LEU A 307 0.14 -17.28 -14.32
CA LEU A 307 1.29 -16.95 -15.16
C LEU A 307 1.21 -17.64 -16.53
N ALA A 308 0.82 -18.92 -16.59
CA ALA A 308 0.64 -19.64 -17.85
C ALA A 308 -0.52 -19.05 -18.67
N TRP A 309 -1.62 -18.69 -18.00
CA TRP A 309 -2.78 -18.07 -18.63
C TRP A 309 -2.45 -16.70 -19.24
N GLU A 310 -1.65 -15.89 -18.54
CA GLU A 310 -1.18 -14.62 -19.07
C GLU A 310 -0.20 -14.81 -20.24
N ALA A 311 0.76 -15.73 -20.12
CA ALA A 311 1.72 -16.01 -21.17
C ALA A 311 1.05 -16.47 -22.47
N SER A 312 0.02 -17.31 -22.37
CA SER A 312 -0.71 -17.80 -23.55
C SER A 312 -1.50 -16.70 -24.28
N ARG A 313 -1.86 -15.63 -23.59
CA ARG A 313 -2.61 -14.49 -24.17
C ARG A 313 -1.70 -13.33 -24.60
N GLY A 314 -0.54 -13.17 -23.97
CA GLY A 314 0.46 -12.18 -24.39
C GLY A 314 1.08 -12.50 -25.77
N SER A 315 1.19 -13.78 -26.11
CA SER A 315 1.74 -14.22 -27.42
C SER A 315 0.79 -14.01 -28.62
N ILE A 316 -0.48 -13.70 -28.36
CA ILE A 316 -1.46 -13.50 -29.44
C ILE A 316 -1.39 -12.07 -30.02
N THR A 317 -0.85 -11.13 -29.27
CA THR A 317 -0.76 -9.71 -29.68
C THR A 317 0.45 -9.41 -30.58
N ASP A 318 1.47 -10.27 -30.60
CA ASP A 318 2.67 -10.09 -31.43
C ASP A 318 2.57 -10.73 -32.82
N GLY A 319 1.46 -11.36 -33.17
CA GLY A 319 1.26 -12.14 -34.40
C GLY A 319 0.43 -11.46 -35.49
N CYS A 320 0.02 -10.19 -35.33
CA CYS A 320 -0.69 -9.43 -36.37
C CYS A 320 0.06 -8.11 -36.65
N SER A 321 1.13 -8.20 -37.42
CA SER A 321 1.77 -7.06 -38.10
C SER A 321 2.00 -7.45 -39.54
#